data_9e5e9b61bc7e08baae528c1aa9b019e7
#
_entry.id   9e5e9b61bc7e08baae528c1aa9b019e7
#
_cell.length_a   1.000
_cell.length_b   1.000
_cell.length_c   1.000
_cell.angle_alpha   90.00
_cell.angle_beta   90.00
_cell.angle_gamma   90.00
#
_symmetry.space_group_name_H-M   'P 1'
#
loop_
_entity.id
_entity.type
_entity.pdbx_description
1 polymer ?
#
loop_
_entity_poly.entity_id
_entity_poly.type
_entity_poly.pdbx_seq_one_letter_code
_entity_poly.pdbx_strand_id
1 'polypeptide(L)'
;MNCIPIVNENDAISTDELTKFGGNDILSALVAEFCNADVLINMSDVDGFYDSDPRSNPDAKMFDRVESITDEIYSIAGGAGTDRGTGGMIAKLNAAKIVTEAGIPMFILNGSDPEILYTLLDGGHIGTYFCADKSKRKADDAED
;
A
#
# COMPACT_ATOMS: atom_id res chain seq x y z
N MET A 1 -23.25 15.41 8.23
CA MET A 1 -22.12 16.33 8.00
C MET A 1 -21.17 15.60 7.04
N ASN A 2 -20.88 16.20 5.87
CA ASN A 2 -19.88 15.64 4.97
C ASN A 2 -18.50 16.15 5.43
N CYS A 3 -17.76 15.33 6.18
CA CYS A 3 -16.43 15.67 6.66
C CYS A 3 -15.45 14.60 6.18
N ILE A 4 -14.26 15.04 5.74
CA ILE A 4 -13.14 14.15 5.44
C ILE A 4 -12.29 14.09 6.70
N PRO A 5 -12.15 12.92 7.35
CA PRO A 5 -11.27 12.78 8.51
C PRO A 5 -9.81 12.80 8.08
N ILE A 6 -8.96 13.45 8.87
CA ILE A 6 -7.52 13.38 8.73
C ILE A 6 -6.98 12.66 9.96
N VAL A 7 -6.35 11.52 9.75
CA VAL A 7 -5.80 10.66 10.80
C VAL A 7 -4.29 10.60 10.64
N ASN A 8 -3.56 10.70 11.75
CA ASN A 8 -2.10 10.58 11.78
C ASN A 8 -1.67 9.80 13.01
N GLU A 9 -0.53 9.09 12.91
CA GLU A 9 0.09 8.47 14.07
C GLU A 9 0.56 9.54 15.05
N ASN A 10 0.28 9.34 16.34
CA ASN A 10 0.72 10.26 17.39
C ASN A 10 2.03 9.77 18.00
N ASP A 11 3.15 10.19 17.43
CA ASP A 11 4.51 9.80 17.84
C ASP A 11 4.83 10.15 19.29
N ALA A 12 4.12 11.12 19.89
CA ALA A 12 4.34 11.55 21.28
C ALA A 12 3.73 10.58 22.32
N ILE A 13 2.82 9.69 21.92
CA ILE A 13 2.14 8.73 22.79
C ILE A 13 2.52 7.29 22.44
N SER A 14 3.09 7.07 21.27
CA SER A 14 3.50 5.76 20.78
C SER A 14 4.66 5.24 21.63
N THR A 15 4.39 4.20 22.41
CA THR A 15 5.45 3.40 23.04
C THR A 15 6.15 2.57 21.99
N ASP A 16 7.44 2.24 22.22
CA ASP A 16 8.36 1.52 21.30
C ASP A 16 7.77 0.26 20.59
N GLU A 17 6.62 -0.22 21.02
CA GLU A 17 5.95 -1.38 20.44
C GLU A 17 5.18 -1.04 19.15
N LEU A 18 4.61 0.16 19.03
CA LEU A 18 3.87 0.57 17.84
C LEU A 18 4.79 1.02 16.69
N THR A 19 5.93 1.59 16.98
CA THR A 19 6.93 1.99 15.97
C THR A 19 7.53 0.81 15.21
N LYS A 20 7.43 -0.42 15.76
CA LYS A 20 7.83 -1.66 15.07
C LYS A 20 6.85 -2.12 14.00
N PHE A 21 5.63 -1.57 13.96
CA PHE A 21 4.57 -2.05 13.06
C PHE A 21 4.45 -1.30 11.73
N GLY A 22 5.27 -0.28 11.43
CA GLY A 22 5.28 0.35 10.09
C GLY A 22 4.56 1.68 9.98
N GLY A 23 4.35 2.38 11.10
CA GLY A 23 3.92 3.78 11.10
C GLY A 23 2.59 4.03 10.40
N ASN A 24 2.52 5.15 9.68
CA ASN A 24 1.31 5.57 8.96
C ASN A 24 0.86 4.60 7.85
N ASP A 25 1.75 3.78 7.28
CA ASP A 25 1.36 2.76 6.29
C ASP A 25 0.41 1.73 6.93
N ILE A 26 0.76 1.20 8.10
CA ILE A 26 -0.10 0.25 8.82
C ILE A 26 -1.36 0.94 9.36
N LEU A 27 -1.23 2.16 9.89
CA LEU A 27 -2.38 2.92 10.35
C LEU A 27 -3.40 3.12 9.23
N SER A 28 -2.95 3.47 8.01
CA SER A 28 -3.82 3.64 6.86
C SER A 28 -4.56 2.34 6.49
N ALA A 29 -3.87 1.20 6.57
CA ALA A 29 -4.46 -0.11 6.32
C ALA A 29 -5.55 -0.46 7.35
N LEU A 30 -5.28 -0.25 8.63
CA LEU A 30 -6.26 -0.50 9.70
C LEU A 30 -7.48 0.43 9.58
N VAL A 31 -7.28 1.70 9.23
CA VAL A 31 -8.39 2.64 8.99
C VAL A 31 -9.20 2.21 7.77
N ALA A 32 -8.56 1.79 6.68
CA ALA A 32 -9.26 1.32 5.49
C ALA A 32 -10.12 0.08 5.79
N GLU A 33 -9.58 -0.89 6.54
CA GLU A 33 -10.32 -2.07 6.99
C GLU A 33 -11.49 -1.69 7.90
N PHE A 34 -11.24 -0.83 8.91
CA PHE A 34 -12.27 -0.38 9.85
C PHE A 34 -13.43 0.36 9.15
N CYS A 35 -13.12 1.19 8.15
CA CYS A 35 -14.12 1.92 7.38
C CYS A 35 -14.76 1.08 6.26
N ASN A 36 -14.32 -0.15 6.05
CA ASN A 36 -14.73 -0.99 4.92
C ASN A 36 -14.55 -0.25 3.58
N ALA A 37 -13.35 0.31 3.37
CA ALA A 37 -13.05 1.12 2.20
C ALA A 37 -13.12 0.29 0.90
N ASP A 38 -13.46 0.93 -0.21
CA ASP A 38 -13.45 0.30 -1.54
C ASP A 38 -12.03 0.09 -2.06
N VAL A 39 -11.10 0.96 -1.66
CA VAL A 39 -9.70 0.95 -2.08
C VAL A 39 -8.82 1.71 -1.09
N LEU A 40 -7.59 1.26 -0.90
CA LEU A 40 -6.53 2.02 -0.24
C LEU A 40 -5.54 2.55 -1.28
N ILE A 41 -5.29 3.85 -1.29
CA ILE A 41 -4.30 4.48 -2.16
C ILE A 41 -3.15 4.99 -1.29
N ASN A 42 -2.00 4.34 -1.39
CA ASN A 42 -0.78 4.75 -0.70
C ASN A 42 0.05 5.65 -1.63
N MET A 43 -0.02 6.95 -1.38
CA MET A 43 0.78 7.95 -2.09
C MET A 43 2.13 8.12 -1.38
N SER A 44 3.21 7.80 -2.09
CA SER A 44 4.56 7.70 -1.54
C SER A 44 5.57 8.51 -2.36
N ASP A 45 6.84 8.42 -2.00
CA ASP A 45 7.99 8.95 -2.74
C ASP A 45 8.51 8.02 -3.84
N VAL A 46 7.86 6.86 -4.03
CA VAL A 46 8.18 5.88 -5.06
C VAL A 46 7.01 5.73 -6.04
N ASP A 47 7.33 5.43 -7.30
CA ASP A 47 6.31 5.30 -8.36
C ASP A 47 5.46 4.04 -8.20
N GLY A 48 5.98 3.01 -7.51
CA GLY A 48 5.33 1.74 -7.28
C GLY A 48 6.29 0.72 -6.67
N PHE A 49 5.96 -0.56 -6.79
CA PHE A 49 6.79 -1.68 -6.37
C PHE A 49 7.62 -2.20 -7.55
N TYR A 50 8.93 -2.37 -7.35
CA TYR A 50 9.89 -2.79 -8.37
C TYR A 50 10.51 -4.14 -8.02
N ASP A 51 11.02 -4.84 -9.05
CA ASP A 51 11.77 -6.10 -8.91
C ASP A 51 13.15 -5.90 -8.27
N SER A 52 13.64 -4.67 -8.23
CA SER A 52 14.89 -4.26 -7.59
C SER A 52 14.83 -2.75 -7.30
N ASP A 53 15.75 -2.23 -6.49
CA ASP A 53 15.79 -0.79 -6.18
C ASP A 53 16.16 0.03 -7.44
N PRO A 54 15.24 0.86 -7.99
CA PRO A 54 15.51 1.64 -9.20
C PRO A 54 16.59 2.71 -9.01
N ARG A 55 16.94 3.06 -7.76
CA ARG A 55 18.06 3.99 -7.46
C ARG A 55 19.42 3.32 -7.68
N SER A 56 19.49 2.02 -7.49
CA SER A 56 20.74 1.24 -7.65
C SER A 56 20.77 0.44 -8.96
N ASN A 57 19.63 0.11 -9.53
CA ASN A 57 19.49 -0.62 -10.78
C ASN A 57 18.62 0.14 -11.78
N PRO A 58 19.24 0.77 -12.81
CA PRO A 58 18.49 1.49 -13.85
C PRO A 58 17.55 0.60 -14.68
N ASP A 59 17.80 -0.71 -14.71
CA ASP A 59 16.97 -1.69 -15.44
C ASP A 59 15.83 -2.28 -14.57
N ALA A 60 15.64 -1.76 -13.36
CA ALA A 60 14.55 -2.18 -12.47
C ALA A 60 13.20 -2.03 -13.15
N LYS A 61 12.38 -3.06 -13.05
CA LYS A 61 11.04 -3.07 -13.65
C LYS A 61 9.98 -2.96 -12.56
N MET A 62 9.09 -2.01 -12.74
CA MET A 62 7.93 -1.86 -11.88
C MET A 62 6.92 -2.98 -12.16
N PHE A 63 6.34 -3.51 -11.10
CA PHE A 63 5.19 -4.40 -11.21
C PHE A 63 3.92 -3.56 -11.42
N ASP A 64 3.22 -3.80 -12.51
CA ASP A 64 1.92 -3.18 -12.74
C ASP A 64 0.87 -3.75 -11.76
N ARG A 65 1.03 -5.05 -11.43
CA ARG A 65 0.07 -5.79 -10.64
C ARG A 65 0.73 -6.88 -9.80
N VAL A 66 0.28 -7.00 -8.54
CA VAL A 66 0.66 -8.08 -7.61
C VAL A 66 -0.61 -8.82 -7.20
N GLU A 67 -0.71 -10.10 -7.60
CA GLU A 67 -1.91 -10.93 -7.34
C GLU A 67 -2.01 -11.38 -5.88
N SER A 68 -0.85 -11.64 -5.25
CA SER A 68 -0.77 -12.06 -3.86
C SER A 68 0.59 -11.69 -3.27
N ILE A 69 0.62 -11.38 -1.97
CA ILE A 69 1.84 -11.01 -1.26
C ILE A 69 2.44 -12.26 -0.63
N THR A 70 3.43 -12.82 -1.33
CA THR A 70 4.13 -14.04 -0.94
C THR A 70 5.49 -13.73 -0.31
N ASP A 71 6.14 -14.75 0.26
CA ASP A 71 7.52 -14.62 0.77
C ASP A 71 8.51 -14.20 -0.31
N GLU A 72 8.24 -14.53 -1.58
CA GLU A 72 9.03 -14.08 -2.73
C GLU A 72 8.92 -12.56 -2.91
N ILE A 73 7.70 -12.00 -2.83
CA ILE A 73 7.47 -10.55 -2.89
C ILE A 73 8.18 -9.83 -1.75
N TYR A 74 8.14 -10.39 -0.52
CA TYR A 74 8.91 -9.85 0.60
C TYR A 74 10.42 -9.93 0.38
N SER A 75 10.92 -11.01 -0.22
CA SER A 75 12.35 -11.16 -0.54
C SER A 75 12.83 -10.12 -1.55
N ILE A 76 12.01 -9.81 -2.56
CA ILE A 76 12.27 -8.74 -3.53
C ILE A 76 12.35 -7.38 -2.82
N ALA A 77 11.38 -7.07 -1.96
CA ALA A 77 11.33 -5.80 -1.22
C ALA A 77 12.47 -5.65 -0.20
N GLY A 78 12.89 -6.76 0.42
CA GLY A 78 13.93 -6.81 1.42
C GLY A 78 15.34 -6.57 0.88
N GLY A 79 15.59 -6.78 -0.41
CA GLY A 79 16.88 -6.65 -1.09
C GLY A 79 18.02 -7.40 -0.39
N ALA A 80 18.80 -8.19 -1.06
CA ALA A 80 19.95 -8.84 -0.45
C ALA A 80 21.01 -7.78 -0.03
N GLY A 81 20.97 -7.34 1.23
CA GLY A 81 22.10 -6.65 1.87
C GLY A 81 22.03 -5.13 2.02
N THR A 82 20.87 -4.47 2.02
CA THR A 82 20.80 -3.03 2.24
C THR A 82 20.09 -2.63 3.54
N ASP A 83 20.86 -2.15 4.51
CA ASP A 83 20.37 -1.66 5.81
C ASP A 83 19.58 -0.33 5.77
N ARG A 84 19.35 0.28 4.61
CA ARG A 84 18.83 1.67 4.51
C ARG A 84 17.66 1.93 3.55
N GLY A 85 17.22 0.99 2.73
CA GLY A 85 16.16 1.25 1.73
C GLY A 85 14.91 0.41 1.90
N THR A 86 14.99 -0.66 2.64
CA THR A 86 14.00 -1.76 2.67
C THR A 86 12.87 -1.58 3.67
N GLY A 87 13.07 -0.82 4.75
CA GLY A 87 12.07 -0.63 5.80
C GLY A 87 10.76 -0.03 5.29
N GLY A 88 10.84 0.99 4.44
CA GLY A 88 9.66 1.67 3.90
C GLY A 88 8.83 0.79 2.97
N MET A 89 9.45 0.01 2.07
CA MET A 89 8.72 -0.88 1.16
C MET A 89 8.12 -2.08 1.90
N ILE A 90 8.83 -2.64 2.87
CA ILE A 90 8.31 -3.71 3.74
C ILE A 90 7.07 -3.23 4.52
N ALA A 91 7.09 -1.99 5.05
CA ALA A 91 5.93 -1.42 5.72
C ALA A 91 4.72 -1.30 4.77
N LYS A 92 4.95 -0.88 3.53
CA LYS A 92 3.90 -0.81 2.50
C LYS A 92 3.36 -2.18 2.11
N LEU A 93 4.21 -3.20 1.99
CA LEU A 93 3.78 -4.58 1.74
C LEU A 93 2.98 -5.15 2.92
N ASN A 94 3.36 -4.83 4.15
CA ASN A 94 2.59 -5.21 5.34
C ASN A 94 1.20 -4.56 5.32
N ALA A 95 1.12 -3.27 5.01
CA ALA A 95 -0.16 -2.57 4.85
C ALA A 95 -0.99 -3.19 3.73
N ALA A 96 -0.38 -3.43 2.56
CA ALA A 96 -1.04 -4.08 1.43
C ALA A 96 -1.58 -5.48 1.81
N LYS A 97 -0.81 -6.27 2.55
CA LYS A 97 -1.25 -7.58 3.03
C LYS A 97 -2.50 -7.51 3.90
N ILE A 98 -2.52 -6.59 4.87
CA ILE A 98 -3.67 -6.37 5.75
C ILE A 98 -4.93 -6.10 4.93
N VAL A 99 -4.90 -5.10 4.05
CA VAL A 99 -6.10 -4.68 3.32
C VAL A 99 -6.52 -5.69 2.24
N THR A 100 -5.57 -6.31 1.54
CA THR A 100 -5.91 -7.30 0.50
C THR A 100 -6.50 -8.57 1.09
N GLU A 101 -6.03 -9.02 2.27
CA GLU A 101 -6.63 -10.10 3.04
C GLU A 101 -8.01 -9.74 3.60
N ALA A 102 -8.30 -8.45 3.82
CA ALA A 102 -9.63 -7.95 4.17
C ALA A 102 -10.55 -7.75 2.95
N GLY A 103 -10.08 -8.05 1.73
CA GLY A 103 -10.86 -7.90 0.50
C GLY A 103 -10.80 -6.50 -0.12
N ILE A 104 -9.91 -5.63 0.37
CA ILE A 104 -9.73 -4.25 -0.11
C ILE A 104 -8.49 -4.19 -1.00
N PRO A 105 -8.59 -3.76 -2.25
CA PRO A 105 -7.42 -3.56 -3.11
C PRO A 105 -6.60 -2.36 -2.65
N MET A 106 -5.30 -2.36 -3.00
CA MET A 106 -4.40 -1.24 -2.69
C MET A 106 -3.61 -0.81 -3.91
N PHE A 107 -3.34 0.49 -4.00
CA PHE A 107 -2.37 1.05 -4.94
C PHE A 107 -1.18 1.66 -4.18
N ILE A 108 0.03 1.47 -4.73
CA ILE A 108 1.20 2.28 -4.38
C ILE A 108 1.52 3.13 -5.60
N LEU A 109 1.62 4.45 -5.41
CA LEU A 109 1.93 5.39 -6.47
C LEU A 109 2.69 6.61 -5.94
N ASN A 110 3.31 7.37 -6.84
CA ASN A 110 4.05 8.57 -6.48
C ASN A 110 3.11 9.72 -6.15
N GLY A 111 3.25 10.24 -4.93
CA GLY A 111 2.43 11.32 -4.40
C GLY A 111 2.99 12.73 -4.62
N SER A 112 4.07 12.90 -5.40
CA SER A 112 4.64 14.23 -5.67
C SER A 112 3.71 15.14 -6.47
N ASP A 113 2.83 14.56 -7.28
CA ASP A 113 1.75 15.24 -7.97
C ASP A 113 0.39 14.63 -7.55
N PRO A 114 -0.41 15.32 -6.72
CA PRO A 114 -1.70 14.80 -6.28
C PRO A 114 -2.75 14.69 -7.40
N GLU A 115 -2.56 15.33 -8.56
CA GLU A 115 -3.46 15.21 -9.70
C GLU A 115 -3.44 13.80 -10.31
N ILE A 116 -2.42 13.01 -10.02
CA ILE A 116 -2.33 11.60 -10.40
C ILE A 116 -3.55 10.78 -9.96
N LEU A 117 -4.22 11.20 -8.87
CA LEU A 117 -5.45 10.57 -8.38
C LEU A 117 -6.58 10.64 -9.43
N TYR A 118 -6.71 11.72 -10.17
CA TYR A 118 -7.72 11.82 -11.23
C TYR A 118 -7.45 10.80 -12.33
N THR A 119 -6.19 10.67 -12.73
CA THR A 119 -5.80 9.68 -13.74
C THR A 119 -6.09 8.25 -13.28
N LEU A 120 -5.81 7.95 -12.01
CA LEU A 120 -6.13 6.63 -11.43
C LEU A 120 -7.64 6.37 -11.40
N LEU A 121 -8.42 7.33 -10.94
CA LEU A 121 -9.89 7.20 -10.82
C LEU A 121 -10.59 7.13 -12.18
N ASP A 122 -9.99 7.72 -13.22
CA ASP A 122 -10.45 7.62 -14.61
C ASP A 122 -10.03 6.28 -15.28
N GLY A 123 -9.43 5.37 -14.52
CA GLY A 123 -9.03 4.03 -15.00
C GLY A 123 -7.65 3.96 -15.65
N GLY A 124 -6.80 4.97 -15.45
CA GLY A 124 -5.42 4.97 -15.91
C GLY A 124 -4.54 3.94 -15.17
N HIS A 125 -3.58 3.37 -15.88
CA HIS A 125 -2.60 2.44 -15.31
C HIS A 125 -1.44 3.22 -14.70
N ILE A 126 -1.43 3.32 -13.37
CA ILE A 126 -0.42 4.07 -12.64
C ILE A 126 -0.03 3.31 -11.38
N GLY A 127 1.27 3.32 -11.08
CA GLY A 127 1.79 2.67 -9.89
C GLY A 127 1.66 1.16 -9.92
N THR A 128 1.63 0.56 -8.75
CA THR A 128 1.44 -0.89 -8.57
C THR A 128 0.10 -1.18 -7.91
N TYR A 129 -0.70 -2.02 -8.53
CA TYR A 129 -1.97 -2.51 -8.02
C TYR A 129 -1.80 -3.83 -7.27
N PHE A 130 -2.21 -3.88 -6.00
CA PHE A 130 -2.28 -5.09 -5.18
C PHE A 130 -3.71 -5.59 -5.14
N CYS A 131 -3.91 -6.83 -5.60
CA CYS A 131 -5.23 -7.42 -5.75
C CYS A 131 -5.83 -7.81 -4.42
N ALA A 132 -7.09 -7.45 -4.24
CA ALA A 132 -7.88 -7.96 -3.11
C ALA A 132 -8.11 -9.46 -3.20
N ASP A 133 -8.14 -10.15 -2.07
CA ASP A 133 -8.63 -11.53 -1.98
C ASP A 133 -10.14 -11.55 -2.24
N LYS A 134 -10.51 -11.98 -3.45
CA LYS A 134 -11.91 -12.04 -3.89
C LYS A 134 -12.79 -12.97 -3.04
N SER A 135 -12.19 -13.90 -2.30
CA SER A 135 -12.93 -14.83 -1.43
C SER A 135 -13.49 -14.16 -0.18
N LYS A 136 -12.96 -12.97 0.16
CA LYS A 136 -13.30 -12.22 1.39
C LYS A 136 -14.06 -10.94 1.14
N ARG A 137 -14.29 -10.55 -0.11
CA ARG A 137 -15.14 -9.41 -0.45
C ARG A 137 -16.55 -9.71 0.05
N LYS A 138 -17.05 -8.92 1.01
CA LYS A 138 -18.40 -9.09 1.53
C LYS A 138 -19.40 -8.99 0.38
N ALA A 139 -20.36 -9.90 0.36
CA ALA A 139 -21.43 -9.98 -0.64
C ALA A 139 -22.52 -8.90 -0.38
N ASP A 140 -22.13 -7.63 -0.18
CA ASP A 140 -23.06 -6.53 0.05
C ASP A 140 -23.45 -5.81 -1.27
N ASP A 141 -22.91 -6.22 -2.43
CA ASP A 141 -23.25 -5.63 -3.74
C ASP A 141 -24.19 -6.53 -4.57
N ALA A 142 -24.99 -7.38 -3.95
CA ALA A 142 -25.92 -8.28 -4.65
C ALA A 142 -27.40 -7.95 -4.39
N GLU A 143 -27.74 -6.71 -4.05
CA GLU A 143 -29.12 -6.22 -4.06
C GLU A 143 -29.15 -4.74 -4.50
N ASP A 144 -29.26 -4.54 -5.85
CA ASP A 144 -30.17 -3.58 -6.48
C ASP A 144 -30.21 -3.83 -8.01
#